data_6d4964fbdb6c2299e952505ffeca3e39
#
_entry.id   6d4964fbdb6c2299e952505ffeca3e39
#
_cell.length_a   1.000
_cell.length_b   1.000
_cell.length_c   1.000
_cell.angle_alpha   90.00
_cell.angle_beta   90.00
_cell.angle_gamma   90.00
#
_symmetry.space_group_name_H-M   'P 1'
#
loop_
_entity.id
_entity.type
_entity.pdbx_description
1 polymer ?
#
loop_
_entity_poly.entity_id
_entity_poly.type
_entity_poly.pdbx_seq_one_letter_code
_entity_poly.pdbx_strand_id
1 'polypeptide(L)'
;MAEQDFIKAGFTVIGSENSQNKLLNFIKEHYPSIIKDNEINLNELKAIAGLPVDEKVKGYGLNFVGRNFARAKYAQKTEKELFLNKALSKNIDTTENLLLIGDNLDSLKILKTHYNGKIKCIYIDPPYNTTSDEFIYPDKFDKDEAEVLGLVNLSENDIARMDFSFKTKKSHNGWLAFIYPRLLLARDLLSKEGSIFISIDDNEHANLKLLCDEIFGEENFEANVIPIVNPGGRD
;
A
#
# COMPACT_ATOMS: atom_id res chain seq x y z
N MET A 1 46.47 -14.01 -16.04
CA MET A 1 46.97 -13.05 -15.04
C MET A 1 46.07 -13.17 -13.83
N ALA A 2 46.66 -13.44 -12.67
CA ALA A 2 45.89 -13.54 -11.43
C ALA A 2 45.55 -12.14 -10.92
N GLU A 3 44.46 -11.95 -10.19
CA GLU A 3 44.00 -10.69 -9.59
C GLU A 3 45.11 -9.91 -8.87
N GLN A 4 46.02 -10.63 -8.22
CA GLN A 4 47.19 -10.08 -7.55
C GLN A 4 48.17 -9.38 -8.50
N ASP A 5 48.22 -9.74 -9.77
CA ASP A 5 49.12 -9.11 -10.75
C ASP A 5 48.62 -7.71 -11.16
N PHE A 6 47.30 -7.51 -11.17
CA PHE A 6 46.69 -6.19 -11.39
C PHE A 6 46.90 -5.26 -10.18
N ILE A 7 46.78 -5.77 -8.96
CA ILE A 7 47.01 -5.00 -7.73
C ILE A 7 48.47 -4.56 -7.64
N LYS A 8 49.42 -5.42 -7.98
CA LYS A 8 50.85 -5.07 -8.03
C LYS A 8 51.17 -4.05 -9.13
N ALA A 9 50.39 -3.99 -10.17
CA ALA A 9 50.50 -3.01 -11.26
C ALA A 9 49.83 -1.66 -10.91
N GLY A 10 49.30 -1.47 -9.69
CA GLY A 10 48.67 -0.23 -9.24
C GLY A 10 47.19 -0.09 -9.66
N PHE A 11 46.56 -1.12 -10.16
CA PHE A 11 45.12 -1.11 -10.48
C PHE A 11 44.29 -1.52 -9.28
N THR A 12 43.20 -0.80 -9.03
CA THR A 12 42.18 -1.21 -8.06
C THR A 12 41.26 -2.22 -8.73
N VAL A 13 41.29 -3.46 -8.28
CA VAL A 13 40.35 -4.49 -8.73
C VAL A 13 39.01 -4.24 -8.01
N ILE A 14 38.05 -3.72 -8.71
CA ILE A 14 36.66 -3.60 -8.23
C ILE A 14 36.02 -4.95 -8.50
N GLY A 15 35.85 -5.74 -7.44
CA GLY A 15 35.14 -7.03 -7.55
C GLY A 15 33.74 -6.81 -8.10
N SER A 16 33.39 -7.50 -9.17
CA SER A 16 32.07 -7.41 -9.83
C SER A 16 30.91 -7.80 -8.91
N GLU A 17 31.18 -8.46 -7.80
CA GLU A 17 30.18 -8.88 -6.82
C GLU A 17 29.64 -7.72 -5.96
N ASN A 18 30.36 -6.60 -5.83
CA ASN A 18 30.02 -5.58 -4.86
C ASN A 18 29.07 -4.48 -5.37
N SER A 19 28.94 -4.27 -6.66
CA SER A 19 28.09 -3.20 -7.18
C SER A 19 26.61 -3.64 -7.36
N GLN A 20 26.39 -4.88 -7.80
CA GLN A 20 25.02 -5.44 -7.94
C GLN A 20 24.37 -5.61 -6.55
N ASN A 21 25.14 -6.03 -5.55
CA ASN A 21 24.65 -6.18 -4.18
C ASN A 21 24.29 -4.85 -3.49
N LYS A 22 24.97 -3.75 -3.81
CA LYS A 22 24.70 -2.44 -3.17
C LYS A 22 23.32 -1.88 -3.58
N LEU A 23 22.98 -1.92 -4.86
CA LEU A 23 21.68 -1.45 -5.35
C LEU A 23 20.55 -2.36 -4.81
N LEU A 24 20.74 -3.67 -4.87
CA LEU A 24 19.76 -4.63 -4.36
C LEU A 24 19.55 -4.46 -2.86
N ASN A 25 20.61 -4.26 -2.10
CA ASN A 25 20.53 -4.03 -0.65
C ASN A 25 19.85 -2.68 -0.34
N PHE A 26 20.17 -1.63 -1.08
CA PHE A 26 19.51 -0.34 -0.96
C PHE A 26 18.00 -0.46 -1.25
N ILE A 27 17.62 -1.16 -2.32
CA ILE A 27 16.21 -1.41 -2.65
C ILE A 27 15.53 -2.23 -1.54
N LYS A 28 16.17 -3.29 -1.05
CA LYS A 28 15.62 -4.11 0.05
C LYS A 28 15.43 -3.33 1.33
N GLU A 29 16.31 -2.41 1.63
CA GLU A 29 16.29 -1.61 2.86
C GLU A 29 15.25 -0.49 2.79
N HIS A 30 15.21 0.26 1.68
CA HIS A 30 14.39 1.47 1.56
C HIS A 30 13.05 1.24 0.86
N TYR A 31 12.99 0.27 -0.06
CA TYR A 31 11.83 -0.02 -0.91
C TYR A 31 11.55 -1.52 -1.02
N PRO A 32 11.31 -2.21 0.11
CA PRO A 32 11.18 -3.68 0.12
C PRO A 32 10.04 -4.21 -0.76
N SER A 33 9.00 -3.42 -1.00
CA SER A 33 7.86 -3.79 -1.85
C SER A 33 8.20 -3.89 -3.34
N ILE A 34 9.31 -3.28 -3.79
CA ILE A 34 9.79 -3.44 -5.17
C ILE A 34 10.21 -4.88 -5.46
N ILE A 35 10.60 -5.63 -4.42
CA ILE A 35 11.04 -7.02 -4.58
C ILE A 35 9.90 -7.94 -4.17
N LYS A 36 9.36 -8.66 -5.13
CA LYS A 36 8.33 -9.67 -4.94
C LYS A 36 8.78 -10.98 -5.59
N ASP A 37 8.66 -12.09 -4.87
CA ASP A 37 9.02 -13.43 -5.35
C ASP A 37 10.46 -13.51 -5.91
N ASN A 38 11.39 -12.76 -5.32
CA ASN A 38 12.79 -12.61 -5.74
C ASN A 38 12.98 -11.91 -7.09
N GLU A 39 11.94 -11.26 -7.60
CA GLU A 39 11.94 -10.43 -8.83
C GLU A 39 11.68 -8.96 -8.52
N ILE A 40 12.17 -8.08 -9.41
CA ILE A 40 11.91 -6.64 -9.31
C ILE A 40 10.57 -6.32 -9.97
N ASN A 41 9.63 -5.79 -9.18
CA ASN A 41 8.40 -5.23 -9.72
C ASN A 41 8.68 -3.89 -10.43
N LEU A 42 8.76 -3.95 -11.76
CA LEU A 42 9.09 -2.78 -12.59
C LEU A 42 8.05 -1.65 -12.48
N ASN A 43 6.79 -1.97 -12.20
CA ASN A 43 5.75 -0.96 -12.04
C ASN A 43 5.92 -0.19 -10.73
N GLU A 44 6.23 -0.88 -9.65
CA GLU A 44 6.55 -0.25 -8.36
C GLU A 44 7.85 0.58 -8.45
N LEU A 45 8.86 0.05 -9.12
CA LEU A 45 10.11 0.76 -9.35
C LEU A 45 9.88 2.05 -10.18
N LYS A 46 9.08 1.97 -11.25
CA LYS A 46 8.72 3.14 -12.05
C LYS A 46 7.93 4.17 -11.26
N ALA A 47 6.94 3.73 -10.45
CA ALA A 47 6.14 4.62 -9.61
C ALA A 47 7.03 5.41 -8.63
N ILE A 48 7.96 4.73 -7.96
CA ILE A 48 8.89 5.36 -7.00
C ILE A 48 9.90 6.27 -7.72
N ALA A 49 10.37 5.87 -8.92
CA ALA A 49 11.29 6.68 -9.72
C ALA A 49 10.62 7.88 -10.41
N GLY A 50 9.32 8.12 -10.20
CA GLY A 50 8.57 9.18 -10.88
C GLY A 50 8.50 8.99 -12.42
N LEU A 51 8.75 7.76 -12.90
CA LEU A 51 8.67 7.44 -14.32
C LEU A 51 7.22 7.12 -14.69
N PRO A 52 6.77 7.47 -15.92
CA PRO A 52 5.44 7.09 -16.35
C PRO A 52 5.28 5.57 -16.25
N VAL A 53 4.41 5.15 -15.35
CA VAL A 53 3.93 3.78 -15.33
C VAL A 53 2.95 3.68 -16.49
N ASP A 54 3.12 2.68 -17.33
CA ASP A 54 2.19 2.42 -18.41
C ASP A 54 0.82 2.17 -17.77
N GLU A 55 -0.03 3.20 -17.76
CA GLU A 55 -1.40 3.14 -17.19
C GLU A 55 -2.32 2.27 -18.05
N LYS A 56 -1.82 1.77 -19.18
CA LYS A 56 -2.50 0.75 -19.96
C LYS A 56 -2.51 -0.54 -19.15
N VAL A 57 -3.48 -0.63 -18.27
CA VAL A 57 -3.90 -1.91 -17.72
C VAL A 57 -4.18 -2.82 -18.91
N LYS A 58 -3.29 -3.74 -19.16
CA LYS A 58 -3.53 -4.79 -20.17
C LYS A 58 -4.61 -5.68 -19.56
N GLY A 59 -5.86 -5.37 -19.88
CA GLY A 59 -7.00 -6.13 -19.39
C GLY A 59 -8.02 -5.26 -18.66
N TYR A 60 -8.83 -5.91 -17.86
CA TYR A 60 -9.88 -5.35 -17.03
C TYR A 60 -9.26 -4.79 -15.73
N GLY A 61 -9.58 -3.55 -15.38
CA GLY A 61 -9.07 -2.93 -14.14
C GLY A 61 -9.58 -1.51 -13.96
N LEU A 62 -9.52 -1.04 -12.71
CA LEU A 62 -9.97 0.29 -12.33
C LEU A 62 -8.84 1.31 -12.48
N ASN A 63 -9.08 2.34 -13.30
CA ASN A 63 -8.16 3.47 -13.43
C ASN A 63 -8.72 4.69 -12.69
N PHE A 64 -7.92 5.33 -11.84
CA PHE A 64 -8.31 6.51 -11.07
C PHE A 64 -7.14 7.48 -10.90
N VAL A 65 -7.47 8.76 -10.71
CA VAL A 65 -6.49 9.81 -10.43
C VAL A 65 -5.87 9.59 -9.05
N GLY A 66 -4.54 9.62 -8.96
CA GLY A 66 -3.82 9.37 -7.71
C GLY A 66 -3.36 7.93 -7.50
N ARG A 67 -3.56 7.03 -8.46
CA ARG A 67 -3.15 5.62 -8.36
C ARG A 67 -1.64 5.46 -8.13
N ASN A 68 -0.82 6.21 -8.87
CA ASN A 68 0.64 6.16 -8.73
C ASN A 68 1.09 6.66 -7.36
N PHE A 69 0.45 7.71 -6.85
CA PHE A 69 0.67 8.21 -5.51
C PHE A 69 0.33 7.17 -4.43
N ALA A 70 -0.82 6.51 -4.56
CA ALA A 70 -1.23 5.43 -3.65
C ALA A 70 -0.25 4.24 -3.69
N ARG A 71 0.27 3.89 -4.88
CA ARG A 71 1.31 2.86 -5.03
C ARG A 71 2.63 3.26 -4.38
N ALA A 72 3.05 4.51 -4.56
CA ALA A 72 4.25 5.02 -3.91
C ALA A 72 4.11 4.96 -2.37
N LYS A 73 2.96 5.33 -1.82
CA LYS A 73 2.66 5.19 -0.39
C LYS A 73 2.73 3.74 0.10
N TYR A 74 2.23 2.79 -0.67
CA TYR A 74 2.37 1.37 -0.33
C TYR A 74 3.85 0.94 -0.31
N ALA A 75 4.62 1.38 -1.31
CA ALA A 75 6.00 0.97 -1.50
C ALA A 75 6.97 1.55 -0.45
N GLN A 76 6.69 2.76 0.02
CA GLN A 76 7.53 3.46 0.99
C GLN A 76 7.52 2.75 2.35
N LYS A 77 8.70 2.54 2.92
CA LYS A 77 8.84 2.03 4.29
C LYS A 77 8.38 3.08 5.30
N THR A 78 7.70 2.65 6.37
CA THR A 78 7.40 3.55 7.48
C THR A 78 8.63 3.73 8.36
N GLU A 79 8.80 4.96 8.87
CA GLU A 79 9.78 5.30 9.89
C GLU A 79 9.21 5.19 11.32
N LYS A 80 7.91 4.83 11.42
CA LYS A 80 7.23 4.68 12.71
C LYS A 80 7.63 3.39 13.39
N GLU A 81 7.59 3.43 14.72
CA GLU A 81 7.87 2.29 15.59
C GLU A 81 6.70 2.05 16.55
N LEU A 82 6.57 0.81 17.03
CA LEU A 82 5.57 0.45 18.03
C LEU A 82 6.14 0.69 19.44
N PHE A 83 5.37 1.42 20.24
CA PHE A 83 5.66 1.61 21.66
C PHE A 83 4.62 0.90 22.51
N LEU A 84 5.08 0.09 23.47
CA LEU A 84 4.22 -0.56 24.41
C LEU A 84 3.63 0.44 25.42
N ASN A 85 2.32 0.63 25.41
CA ASN A 85 1.62 1.40 26.41
C ASN A 85 1.18 0.51 27.58
N LYS A 86 2.03 0.43 28.61
CA LYS A 86 1.77 -0.41 29.79
C LYS A 86 0.50 0.00 30.55
N ALA A 87 0.15 1.27 30.57
CA ALA A 87 -1.03 1.78 31.28
C ALA A 87 -2.36 1.32 30.64
N LEU A 88 -2.36 1.08 29.33
CA LEU A 88 -3.53 0.61 28.58
C LEU A 88 -3.48 -0.91 28.31
N SER A 89 -2.39 -1.58 28.69
CA SER A 89 -2.24 -3.01 28.45
C SER A 89 -2.78 -3.85 29.59
N LYS A 90 -3.47 -4.94 29.27
CA LYS A 90 -4.00 -5.93 30.20
C LYS A 90 -3.37 -7.29 29.96
N ASN A 91 -3.05 -8.01 31.04
CA ASN A 91 -2.53 -9.39 30.97
C ASN A 91 -1.31 -9.51 30.04
N ILE A 92 -0.39 -8.55 30.13
CA ILE A 92 0.69 -8.34 29.17
C ILE A 92 1.60 -9.57 29.01
N ASP A 93 1.75 -10.37 30.06
CA ASP A 93 2.63 -11.54 30.07
C ASP A 93 1.95 -12.80 29.48
N THR A 94 0.64 -12.76 29.25
CA THR A 94 -0.15 -13.93 28.84
C THR A 94 -1.01 -13.70 27.60
N THR A 95 -1.25 -12.46 27.21
CA THR A 95 -2.06 -12.16 26.02
C THR A 95 -1.23 -12.21 24.74
N GLU A 96 -1.80 -12.77 23.69
CA GLU A 96 -1.28 -12.69 22.31
C GLU A 96 -2.02 -11.65 21.47
N ASN A 97 -3.01 -10.95 22.05
CA ASN A 97 -3.78 -9.94 21.36
C ASN A 97 -3.04 -8.59 21.34
N LEU A 98 -3.13 -7.89 20.22
CA LEU A 98 -2.55 -6.56 20.03
C LEU A 98 -3.65 -5.55 19.68
N LEU A 99 -3.62 -4.39 20.35
CA LEU A 99 -4.36 -3.20 19.95
C LEU A 99 -3.36 -2.16 19.50
N LEU A 100 -3.39 -1.82 18.21
CA LEU A 100 -2.52 -0.80 17.63
C LEU A 100 -3.30 0.52 17.53
N ILE A 101 -2.74 1.59 18.09
CA ILE A 101 -3.34 2.92 18.08
C ILE A 101 -2.45 3.83 17.24
N GLY A 102 -2.98 4.36 16.14
CA GLY A 102 -2.25 5.23 15.22
C GLY A 102 -2.81 5.14 13.80
N ASP A 103 -2.07 5.69 12.85
CA ASP A 103 -2.41 5.54 11.43
C ASP A 103 -2.35 4.08 11.01
N ASN A 104 -3.39 3.62 10.33
CA ASN A 104 -3.50 2.21 9.94
C ASN A 104 -2.57 1.83 8.79
N LEU A 105 -2.19 2.76 7.89
CA LEU A 105 -1.24 2.49 6.82
C LEU A 105 0.15 2.17 7.40
N ASP A 106 0.61 2.99 8.36
CA ASP A 106 1.87 2.75 9.07
C ASP A 106 1.81 1.46 9.88
N SER A 107 0.71 1.23 10.60
CA SER A 107 0.50 0.01 11.38
C SER A 107 0.56 -1.24 10.51
N LEU A 108 -0.08 -1.25 9.34
CA LEU A 108 -0.04 -2.36 8.38
C LEU A 108 1.37 -2.60 7.83
N LYS A 109 2.13 -1.54 7.55
CA LYS A 109 3.54 -1.65 7.12
C LYS A 109 4.42 -2.30 8.20
N ILE A 110 4.21 -1.93 9.46
CA ILE A 110 4.93 -2.54 10.59
C ILE A 110 4.53 -4.01 10.74
N LEU A 111 3.23 -4.30 10.72
CA LEU A 111 2.73 -5.68 10.81
C LEU A 111 3.27 -6.56 9.68
N LYS A 112 3.42 -6.05 8.48
CA LYS A 112 3.97 -6.79 7.34
C LYS A 112 5.33 -7.39 7.64
N THR A 113 6.18 -6.73 8.43
CA THR A 113 7.52 -7.25 8.76
C THR A 113 7.48 -8.57 9.54
N HIS A 114 6.40 -8.81 10.30
CA HIS A 114 6.27 -9.97 11.19
C HIS A 114 5.18 -10.96 10.76
N TYR A 115 4.15 -10.48 10.08
CA TYR A 115 2.94 -11.24 9.75
C TYR A 115 2.70 -11.43 8.26
N ASN A 116 3.70 -11.19 7.41
CA ASN A 116 3.58 -11.41 5.96
C ASN A 116 3.13 -12.84 5.65
N GLY A 117 2.03 -13.00 4.95
CA GLY A 117 1.46 -14.29 4.58
C GLY A 117 0.95 -15.16 5.75
N LYS A 118 0.67 -14.58 6.92
CA LYS A 118 0.30 -15.35 8.13
C LYS A 118 -1.14 -15.12 8.61
N ILE A 119 -1.79 -14.06 8.17
CA ILE A 119 -3.12 -13.69 8.66
C ILE A 119 -4.18 -14.53 7.95
N LYS A 120 -5.02 -15.21 8.72
CA LYS A 120 -6.09 -16.08 8.21
C LYS A 120 -7.38 -15.32 7.91
N CYS A 121 -7.67 -14.28 8.68
CA CYS A 121 -8.89 -13.51 8.52
C CYS A 121 -8.61 -12.03 8.75
N ILE A 122 -9.04 -11.20 7.80
CA ILE A 122 -9.03 -9.75 7.92
C ILE A 122 -10.48 -9.28 7.81
N TYR A 123 -10.92 -8.44 8.73
CA TYR A 123 -12.20 -7.72 8.64
C TYR A 123 -11.92 -6.23 8.69
N ILE A 124 -12.49 -5.49 7.75
CA ILE A 124 -12.38 -4.02 7.72
C ILE A 124 -13.73 -3.38 7.48
N ASP A 125 -13.89 -2.20 8.05
CA ASP A 125 -15.06 -1.33 7.93
C ASP A 125 -14.56 0.07 7.57
N PRO A 126 -14.24 0.32 6.27
CA PRO A 126 -13.69 1.59 5.83
C PRO A 126 -14.78 2.67 5.79
N PRO A 127 -14.41 3.95 5.68
CA PRO A 127 -15.38 5.01 5.39
C PRO A 127 -16.17 4.70 4.11
N TYR A 128 -17.48 4.94 4.11
CA TYR A 128 -18.35 4.61 2.98
C TYR A 128 -18.44 5.69 1.91
N ASN A 129 -17.72 6.79 2.10
CA ASN A 129 -17.72 7.95 1.21
C ASN A 129 -19.11 8.60 1.05
N THR A 130 -19.87 8.65 2.13
CA THR A 130 -21.21 9.26 2.17
C THR A 130 -21.13 10.76 2.44
N THR A 131 -22.25 11.50 2.23
CA THR A 131 -22.30 12.94 2.55
C THR A 131 -22.27 13.23 4.04
N SER A 132 -22.67 12.26 4.87
CA SER A 132 -22.68 12.35 6.33
C SER A 132 -21.30 12.04 6.94
N ASP A 133 -20.40 11.42 6.15
CA ASP A 133 -19.05 11.17 6.61
C ASP A 133 -18.30 12.49 6.67
N GLU A 134 -18.05 12.99 7.88
CA GLU A 134 -17.11 14.08 8.13
C GLU A 134 -15.65 13.65 7.90
N PHE A 135 -15.47 12.44 7.35
CA PHE A 135 -14.16 11.88 7.10
C PHE A 135 -13.47 12.66 5.99
N ILE A 136 -12.47 13.42 6.39
CA ILE A 136 -11.53 14.05 5.46
C ILE A 136 -10.42 13.04 5.27
N TYR A 137 -10.23 12.54 4.04
CA TYR A 137 -9.12 11.65 3.74
C TYR A 137 -7.81 12.32 4.16
N PRO A 138 -7.10 11.77 5.17
CA PRO A 138 -5.85 12.36 5.67
C PRO A 138 -4.75 12.33 4.61
N ASP A 139 -4.91 11.45 3.64
CA ASP A 139 -4.01 11.30 2.50
C ASP A 139 -4.26 12.39 1.45
N LYS A 140 -4.30 13.67 1.88
CA LYS A 140 -4.31 14.78 0.92
C LYS A 140 -3.08 14.67 0.06
N PHE A 141 -3.24 14.93 -1.22
CA PHE A 141 -2.10 15.13 -2.08
C PHE A 141 -1.35 16.37 -1.55
N ASP A 142 -0.24 16.13 -0.91
CA ASP A 142 0.70 17.15 -0.49
C ASP A 142 1.86 17.17 -1.49
N LYS A 143 2.18 18.35 -2.01
CA LYS A 143 3.28 18.52 -2.94
C LYS A 143 4.61 18.09 -2.32
N ASP A 144 4.80 18.42 -1.05
CA ASP A 144 6.01 18.06 -0.30
C ASP A 144 6.10 16.53 -0.12
N GLU A 145 4.96 15.87 0.16
CA GLU A 145 4.89 14.41 0.24
C GLU A 145 5.12 13.74 -1.12
N ALA A 146 4.63 14.32 -2.21
CA ALA A 146 4.89 13.82 -3.56
C ALA A 146 6.37 13.92 -3.93
N GLU A 147 7.06 14.98 -3.51
CA GLU A 147 8.52 15.13 -3.69
C GLU A 147 9.28 14.08 -2.87
N VAL A 148 8.88 13.85 -1.62
CA VAL A 148 9.46 12.80 -0.77
C VAL A 148 9.24 11.40 -1.36
N LEU A 149 8.11 11.17 -2.02
CA LEU A 149 7.80 9.92 -2.71
C LEU A 149 8.50 9.77 -4.07
N GLY A 150 9.34 10.74 -4.47
CA GLY A 150 10.05 10.70 -5.74
C GLY A 150 9.18 10.93 -6.98
N LEU A 151 7.95 11.43 -6.80
CA LEU A 151 7.02 11.76 -7.89
C LEU A 151 7.34 13.15 -8.48
N VAL A 152 8.61 13.46 -8.62
CA VAL A 152 9.14 14.80 -8.98
C VAL A 152 8.75 15.26 -10.39
N ASN A 153 8.27 14.37 -11.25
CA ASN A 153 7.94 14.66 -12.65
C ASN A 153 6.44 14.84 -12.93
N LEU A 154 5.62 15.04 -11.90
CA LEU A 154 4.23 15.42 -12.11
C LEU A 154 4.18 16.83 -12.72
N SER A 155 3.48 16.97 -13.83
CA SER A 155 3.22 18.29 -14.38
C SER A 155 2.36 19.11 -13.42
N GLU A 156 2.45 20.44 -13.49
CA GLU A 156 1.56 21.32 -12.70
C GLU A 156 0.07 21.00 -12.94
N ASN A 157 -0.28 20.55 -14.15
CA ASN A 157 -1.63 20.11 -14.49
C ASN A 157 -2.00 18.81 -13.76
N ASP A 158 -1.08 17.86 -13.62
CA ASP A 158 -1.35 16.60 -12.90
C ASP A 158 -1.50 16.87 -11.41
N ILE A 159 -0.66 17.74 -10.85
CA ILE A 159 -0.77 18.20 -9.46
C ILE A 159 -2.11 18.88 -9.22
N ALA A 160 -2.52 19.81 -10.09
CA ALA A 160 -3.80 20.51 -9.97
C ALA A 160 -5.00 19.55 -10.11
N ARG A 161 -4.93 18.56 -11.00
CA ARG A 161 -5.99 17.53 -11.15
C ARG A 161 -6.08 16.64 -9.93
N MET A 162 -4.95 16.24 -9.36
CA MET A 162 -4.90 15.44 -8.13
C MET A 162 -5.48 16.26 -6.97
N ASP A 163 -4.99 17.48 -6.75
CA ASP A 163 -5.46 18.35 -5.69
C ASP A 163 -6.99 18.63 -5.78
N PHE A 164 -7.49 18.91 -6.97
CA PHE A 164 -8.93 19.04 -7.21
C PHE A 164 -9.68 17.73 -6.90
N SER A 165 -9.16 16.61 -7.35
CA SER A 165 -9.81 15.30 -7.15
C SER A 165 -9.86 14.91 -5.68
N PHE A 166 -8.88 15.29 -4.87
CA PHE A 166 -8.83 14.97 -3.43
C PHE A 166 -9.59 15.96 -2.55
N LYS A 167 -9.72 17.23 -2.98
CA LYS A 167 -10.44 18.27 -2.22
C LYS A 167 -11.96 18.18 -2.35
N THR A 168 -12.46 17.50 -3.35
CA THR A 168 -13.91 17.36 -3.57
C THR A 168 -14.48 16.42 -2.53
N LYS A 169 -15.46 16.86 -1.74
CA LYS A 169 -16.24 15.97 -0.88
C LYS A 169 -16.84 14.84 -1.74
N LYS A 170 -16.81 13.62 -1.24
CA LYS A 170 -17.22 12.40 -1.98
C LYS A 170 -16.38 12.10 -3.24
N SER A 171 -15.12 12.41 -3.23
CA SER A 171 -14.28 12.03 -4.35
C SER A 171 -14.02 10.53 -4.35
N HIS A 172 -14.54 9.82 -5.36
CA HIS A 172 -14.20 8.43 -5.59
C HIS A 172 -12.68 8.23 -5.76
N ASN A 173 -11.99 9.17 -6.43
CA ASN A 173 -10.54 9.13 -6.56
C ASN A 173 -9.82 9.22 -5.21
N GLY A 174 -10.29 10.12 -4.32
CA GLY A 174 -9.74 10.26 -2.97
C GLY A 174 -9.93 8.99 -2.15
N TRP A 175 -11.14 8.42 -2.19
CA TRP A 175 -11.45 7.17 -1.51
C TRP A 175 -10.60 6.01 -2.03
N LEU A 176 -10.49 5.87 -3.34
CA LEU A 176 -9.67 4.84 -3.97
C LEU A 176 -8.19 4.97 -3.64
N ALA A 177 -7.65 6.19 -3.67
CA ALA A 177 -6.26 6.44 -3.28
C ALA A 177 -6.00 6.14 -1.81
N PHE A 178 -6.99 6.34 -0.93
CA PHE A 178 -6.93 5.99 0.48
C PHE A 178 -6.94 4.47 0.71
N ILE A 179 -7.90 3.75 0.09
CA ILE A 179 -8.09 2.33 0.36
C ILE A 179 -7.07 1.43 -0.36
N TYR A 180 -6.60 1.82 -1.55
CA TYR A 180 -5.74 1.01 -2.40
C TYR A 180 -4.44 0.53 -1.71
N PRO A 181 -3.61 1.39 -1.09
CA PRO A 181 -2.38 0.94 -0.42
C PRO A 181 -2.67 0.03 0.77
N ARG A 182 -3.81 0.21 1.45
CA ARG A 182 -4.25 -0.62 2.58
C ARG A 182 -4.65 -2.02 2.15
N LEU A 183 -5.35 -2.14 1.03
CA LEU A 183 -5.71 -3.44 0.45
C LEU A 183 -4.49 -4.19 -0.08
N LEU A 184 -3.51 -3.49 -0.67
CA LEU A 184 -2.24 -4.10 -1.07
C LEU A 184 -1.49 -4.69 0.14
N LEU A 185 -1.43 -3.95 1.25
CA LEU A 185 -0.83 -4.45 2.49
C LEU A 185 -1.64 -5.58 3.12
N ALA A 186 -2.98 -5.49 3.08
CA ALA A 186 -3.84 -6.56 3.54
C ALA A 186 -3.59 -7.86 2.76
N ARG A 187 -3.48 -7.78 1.43
CA ARG A 187 -3.10 -8.91 0.58
C ARG A 187 -1.77 -9.52 1.01
N ASP A 188 -0.76 -8.69 1.27
CA ASP A 188 0.56 -9.19 1.67
C ASP A 188 0.54 -9.87 3.05
N LEU A 189 -0.36 -9.45 3.94
CA LEU A 189 -0.55 -10.06 5.25
C LEU A 189 -1.32 -11.37 5.19
N LEU A 190 -2.26 -11.53 4.24
CA LEU A 190 -3.09 -12.73 4.13
C LEU A 190 -2.25 -13.96 3.81
N SER A 191 -2.57 -15.06 4.49
CA SER A 191 -2.07 -16.38 4.11
C SER A 191 -2.75 -16.84 2.82
N LYS A 192 -2.21 -17.88 2.20
CA LYS A 192 -2.77 -18.46 0.96
C LYS A 192 -4.23 -18.93 1.11
N GLU A 193 -4.63 -19.31 2.31
CA GLU A 193 -5.98 -19.76 2.67
C GLU A 193 -6.75 -18.69 3.48
N GLY A 194 -6.21 -17.47 3.50
CA GLY A 194 -6.81 -16.37 4.26
C GLY A 194 -7.93 -15.70 3.50
N SER A 195 -8.89 -15.15 4.23
CA SER A 195 -10.04 -14.42 3.67
C SER A 195 -10.08 -12.99 4.20
N ILE A 196 -10.54 -12.07 3.36
CA ILE A 196 -10.83 -10.69 3.75
C ILE A 196 -12.31 -10.40 3.62
N PHE A 197 -12.89 -9.75 4.63
CA PHE A 197 -14.26 -9.27 4.67
C PHE A 197 -14.25 -7.76 4.76
N ILE A 198 -15.03 -7.10 3.92
CA ILE A 198 -15.07 -5.64 3.82
C ILE A 198 -16.52 -5.18 3.88
N SER A 199 -16.88 -4.42 4.93
CA SER A 199 -18.16 -3.73 4.98
C SER A 199 -18.14 -2.51 4.08
N ILE A 200 -19.17 -2.33 3.27
CA ILE A 200 -19.31 -1.16 2.39
C ILE A 200 -20.78 -0.98 2.02
N ASP A 201 -21.17 0.24 1.69
CA ASP A 201 -22.48 0.53 1.12
C ASP A 201 -22.42 0.70 -0.43
N ASP A 202 -23.56 1.03 -1.02
CA ASP A 202 -23.70 1.17 -2.47
C ASP A 202 -22.86 2.30 -3.09
N ASN A 203 -22.37 3.28 -2.28
CA ASN A 203 -21.60 4.40 -2.81
C ASN A 203 -20.28 3.95 -3.44
N GLU A 204 -19.56 3.02 -2.78
CA GLU A 204 -18.25 2.57 -3.24
C GLU A 204 -18.17 1.06 -3.52
N HIS A 205 -19.26 0.31 -3.37
CA HIS A 205 -19.28 -1.14 -3.59
C HIS A 205 -18.73 -1.55 -4.97
N ALA A 206 -19.16 -0.88 -6.05
CA ALA A 206 -18.71 -1.21 -7.40
C ALA A 206 -17.21 -0.93 -7.58
N ASN A 207 -16.72 0.20 -7.09
CA ASN A 207 -15.33 0.59 -7.14
C ASN A 207 -14.46 -0.38 -6.31
N LEU A 208 -14.92 -0.72 -5.11
CA LEU A 208 -14.25 -1.69 -4.22
C LEU A 208 -14.14 -3.06 -4.89
N LYS A 209 -15.23 -3.55 -5.51
CA LYS A 209 -15.23 -4.84 -6.21
C LYS A 209 -14.15 -4.88 -7.28
N LEU A 210 -14.13 -3.89 -8.19
CA LEU A 210 -13.12 -3.79 -9.24
C LEU A 210 -11.69 -3.71 -8.69
N LEU A 211 -11.51 -2.97 -7.61
CA LEU A 211 -10.21 -2.83 -6.97
C LEU A 211 -9.74 -4.14 -6.32
N CYS A 212 -10.66 -4.86 -5.66
CA CYS A 212 -10.39 -6.16 -5.06
C CYS A 212 -10.06 -7.22 -6.12
N ASP A 213 -10.79 -7.24 -7.23
CA ASP A 213 -10.51 -8.15 -8.35
C ASP A 213 -9.09 -7.95 -8.90
N GLU A 214 -8.66 -6.69 -9.01
CA GLU A 214 -7.31 -6.38 -9.45
C GLU A 214 -6.24 -6.81 -8.43
N ILE A 215 -6.50 -6.61 -7.13
CA ILE A 215 -5.52 -6.85 -6.07
C ILE A 215 -5.43 -8.32 -5.69
N PHE A 216 -6.57 -8.97 -5.53
CA PHE A 216 -6.66 -10.34 -5.02
C PHE A 216 -6.89 -11.40 -6.11
N GLY A 217 -7.31 -11.00 -7.30
CA GLY A 217 -7.74 -11.86 -8.40
C GLY A 217 -9.26 -12.02 -8.44
N GLU A 218 -9.85 -11.88 -9.63
CA GLU A 218 -11.29 -12.00 -9.84
C GLU A 218 -11.80 -13.40 -9.43
N GLU A 219 -10.99 -14.41 -9.66
CA GLU A 219 -11.28 -15.82 -9.35
C GLU A 219 -11.38 -16.11 -7.84
N ASN A 220 -10.87 -15.21 -7.01
CA ASN A 220 -10.89 -15.34 -5.54
C ASN A 220 -12.06 -14.59 -4.89
N PHE A 221 -12.99 -14.06 -5.70
CA PHE A 221 -14.20 -13.46 -5.16
C PHE A 221 -15.19 -14.53 -4.72
N GLU A 222 -15.47 -14.58 -3.41
CA GLU A 222 -16.34 -15.62 -2.83
C GLU A 222 -17.81 -15.23 -2.87
N ALA A 223 -18.18 -14.10 -2.28
CA ALA A 223 -19.56 -13.70 -2.17
C ALA A 223 -19.77 -12.22 -1.86
N ASN A 224 -20.95 -11.72 -2.23
CA ASN A 224 -21.51 -10.49 -1.72
C ASN A 224 -22.60 -10.84 -0.70
N VAL A 225 -22.37 -10.52 0.58
CA VAL A 225 -23.28 -10.84 1.68
C VAL A 225 -24.08 -9.59 2.03
N ILE A 226 -25.39 -9.67 1.91
CA ILE A 226 -26.32 -8.59 2.27
C ILE A 226 -27.00 -8.95 3.60
N PRO A 227 -26.54 -8.38 4.73
CA PRO A 227 -27.16 -8.65 6.02
C PRO A 227 -28.50 -7.90 6.15
N ILE A 228 -29.53 -8.59 6.57
CA ILE A 228 -30.81 -7.97 6.97
C ILE A 228 -30.71 -7.65 8.47
N VAL A 229 -30.31 -6.43 8.79
CA VAL A 229 -30.05 -6.02 10.18
C VAL A 229 -31.29 -5.47 10.90
N ASN A 230 -32.27 -4.96 10.16
CA ASN A 230 -33.53 -4.48 10.73
C ASN A 230 -34.65 -4.56 9.67
N PRO A 231 -35.58 -5.54 9.77
CA PRO A 231 -36.69 -5.68 8.84
C PRO A 231 -37.67 -4.49 8.81
N GLY A 232 -37.66 -3.64 9.84
CA GLY A 232 -38.50 -2.46 9.98
C GLY A 232 -37.89 -1.12 9.54
N GLY A 233 -36.63 -1.15 9.05
CA GLY A 233 -35.89 0.09 8.76
C GLY A 233 -35.24 0.68 10.05
N ARG A 234 -34.41 1.70 9.88
CA ARG A 234 -33.99 2.58 10.99
C ARG A 234 -35.14 3.56 11.24
N ASP A 235 -35.67 3.55 12.46
CA ASP A 235 -36.48 4.68 12.99
C ASP A 235 -35.61 5.91 13.15
#